data_0d56201cb6894c36b610fb7498f8a5b8
#
_entry.id   0d56201cb6894c36b610fb7498f8a5b8
#
_cell.length_a   1.000
_cell.length_b   1.000
_cell.length_c   1.000
_cell.angle_alpha   90.00
_cell.angle_beta   90.00
_cell.angle_gamma   90.00
#
_symmetry.space_group_name_H-M   'P 1'
#
loop_
_entity.id
_entity.type
_entity.pdbx_description
1 polymer ?
#
loop_
_entity_poly.entity_id
_entity_poly.type
_entity_poly.pdbx_seq_one_letter_code
_entity_poly.pdbx_strand_id
1 'polypeptide(L)'
;DFVAKNKDFISFCKEISEICFSQKGDIEKINSANTKNNISVKDNLIDLIAKIGEKITLRRAKFFSKKEGNNFSYVHSAIDKNIGKIISIVKLESSENIKEIGNKLAMHIAASNPLSIDKKDLNKEIIDKELDIIKAELLNSGKKPEMIEKISQGKINKFISDNTLLN
;
A
#
# COMPACT_ATOMS: atom_id res chain seq x y z
N ASP A 1 -11.29 5.63 -15.51
CA ASP A 1 -11.62 4.39 -14.80
C ASP A 1 -13.12 4.36 -14.51
N PHE A 2 -13.84 3.60 -15.33
CA PHE A 2 -15.31 3.55 -15.31
C PHE A 2 -15.81 2.88 -14.00
N VAL A 3 -15.21 1.76 -13.60
CA VAL A 3 -15.63 1.00 -12.42
C VAL A 3 -15.49 1.83 -11.15
N ALA A 4 -14.40 2.54 -11.00
CA ALA A 4 -14.13 3.35 -9.80
C ALA A 4 -15.17 4.48 -9.58
N LYS A 5 -15.88 4.92 -10.64
CA LYS A 5 -16.94 5.94 -10.57
C LYS A 5 -18.33 5.33 -10.46
N ASN A 6 -18.47 4.02 -10.55
CA ASN A 6 -19.75 3.33 -10.43
C ASN A 6 -20.29 3.45 -9.00
N LYS A 7 -21.56 3.86 -8.85
CA LYS A 7 -22.18 4.07 -7.53
C LYS A 7 -22.30 2.79 -6.72
N ASP A 8 -22.62 1.67 -7.36
CA ASP A 8 -22.73 0.38 -6.67
C ASP A 8 -21.37 -0.10 -6.18
N PHE A 9 -20.32 0.09 -6.99
CA PHE A 9 -18.94 -0.19 -6.57
C PHE A 9 -18.52 0.68 -5.36
N ILE A 10 -18.79 1.98 -5.39
CA ILE A 10 -18.47 2.88 -4.28
C ILE A 10 -19.24 2.49 -3.02
N SER A 11 -20.53 2.16 -3.14
CA SER A 11 -21.36 1.70 -2.04
C SER A 11 -20.81 0.40 -1.43
N PHE A 12 -20.45 -0.55 -2.28
CA PHE A 12 -19.83 -1.80 -1.88
C PHE A 12 -18.49 -1.56 -1.15
N CYS A 13 -17.63 -0.68 -1.66
CA CYS A 13 -16.37 -0.33 -0.99
C CYS A 13 -16.59 0.23 0.43
N LYS A 14 -17.60 1.08 0.62
CA LYS A 14 -17.95 1.63 1.94
C LYS A 14 -18.38 0.53 2.90
N GLU A 15 -19.28 -0.34 2.47
CA GLU A 15 -19.77 -1.47 3.27
C GLU A 15 -18.64 -2.44 3.64
N ILE A 16 -17.79 -2.81 2.67
CA ILE A 16 -16.63 -3.67 2.93
C ILE A 16 -15.66 -3.04 3.92
N SER A 17 -15.47 -1.73 3.88
CA SER A 17 -14.57 -1.07 4.84
C SER A 17 -15.10 -1.14 6.28
N GLU A 18 -16.42 -1.05 6.48
CA GLU A 18 -17.07 -1.24 7.78
C GLU A 18 -16.91 -2.68 8.27
N ILE A 19 -17.15 -3.66 7.39
CA ILE A 19 -16.96 -5.08 7.68
C ILE A 19 -15.49 -5.38 7.98
N CYS A 20 -14.56 -4.85 7.19
CA CYS A 20 -13.12 -4.97 7.42
C CYS A 20 -12.72 -4.47 8.81
N PHE A 21 -13.26 -3.34 9.23
CA PHE A 21 -13.02 -2.81 10.57
C PHE A 21 -13.54 -3.76 11.67
N SER A 22 -14.76 -4.30 11.54
CA SER A 22 -15.36 -5.22 12.48
C SER A 22 -14.61 -6.55 12.57
N GLN A 23 -14.12 -7.06 11.43
CA GLN A 23 -13.35 -8.31 11.31
C GLN A 23 -11.83 -8.12 11.50
N LYS A 24 -11.39 -6.93 11.92
CA LYS A 24 -9.97 -6.60 12.19
C LYS A 24 -9.03 -6.94 11.02
N GLY A 25 -9.50 -6.82 9.78
CA GLY A 25 -8.72 -7.04 8.58
C GLY A 25 -8.49 -8.52 8.20
N ASP A 26 -9.16 -9.46 8.87
CA ASP A 26 -9.12 -10.89 8.53
C ASP A 26 -9.90 -11.14 7.23
N ILE A 27 -9.17 -11.43 6.14
CA ILE A 27 -9.75 -11.52 4.80
C ILE A 27 -10.77 -12.66 4.66
N GLU A 28 -10.56 -13.78 5.35
CA GLU A 28 -11.45 -14.93 5.29
C GLU A 28 -12.76 -14.63 6.01
N LYS A 29 -12.68 -14.01 7.18
CA LYS A 29 -13.85 -13.56 7.93
C LYS A 29 -14.61 -12.46 7.21
N ILE A 30 -13.90 -11.55 6.54
CA ILE A 30 -14.52 -10.51 5.72
C ILE A 30 -15.32 -11.14 4.59
N ASN A 31 -14.74 -12.08 3.83
CA ASN A 31 -15.43 -12.74 2.72
C ASN A 31 -16.67 -13.53 3.16
N SER A 32 -16.66 -14.10 4.38
CA SER A 32 -17.77 -14.88 4.93
C SER A 32 -18.80 -14.01 5.67
N ALA A 33 -18.49 -12.76 5.98
CA ALA A 33 -19.39 -11.87 6.73
C ALA A 33 -20.61 -11.52 5.91
N ASN A 34 -21.75 -11.33 6.57
CA ASN A 34 -22.96 -10.88 5.92
C ASN A 34 -22.91 -9.38 5.62
N THR A 35 -23.34 -9.02 4.43
CA THR A 35 -23.64 -7.66 4.00
C THR A 35 -25.02 -7.22 4.51
N LYS A 36 -25.38 -5.95 4.31
CA LYS A 36 -26.71 -5.41 4.63
C LYS A 36 -27.84 -6.16 3.94
N ASN A 37 -27.55 -6.84 2.84
CA ASN A 37 -28.51 -7.65 2.08
C ASN A 37 -28.63 -9.10 2.59
N ASN A 38 -28.03 -9.45 3.73
CA ASN A 38 -27.99 -10.80 4.32
C ASN A 38 -27.36 -11.88 3.41
N ILE A 39 -26.50 -11.48 2.49
CA ILE A 39 -25.67 -12.40 1.70
C ILE A 39 -24.21 -12.20 2.05
N SER A 40 -23.37 -13.20 1.80
CA SER A 40 -21.94 -13.06 2.11
C SER A 40 -21.29 -11.97 1.27
N VAL A 41 -20.21 -11.36 1.78
CA VAL A 41 -19.39 -10.42 1.00
C VAL A 41 -18.93 -11.05 -0.31
N LYS A 42 -18.56 -12.33 -0.28
CA LYS A 42 -18.13 -13.07 -1.47
C LYS A 42 -19.25 -13.15 -2.52
N ASP A 43 -20.48 -13.48 -2.11
CA ASP A 43 -21.60 -13.60 -3.03
C ASP A 43 -22.03 -12.21 -3.55
N ASN A 44 -22.08 -11.20 -2.69
CA ASN A 44 -22.35 -9.82 -3.09
C ASN A 44 -21.30 -9.30 -4.10
N LEU A 45 -20.02 -9.71 -3.94
CA LEU A 45 -18.98 -9.38 -4.92
C LEU A 45 -19.23 -10.05 -6.27
N ILE A 46 -19.71 -11.30 -6.30
CA ILE A 46 -20.09 -12.01 -7.53
C ILE A 46 -21.22 -11.28 -8.23
N ASP A 47 -22.27 -10.89 -7.49
CA ASP A 47 -23.39 -10.13 -8.05
C ASP A 47 -22.96 -8.78 -8.61
N LEU A 48 -22.05 -8.10 -7.91
CA LEU A 48 -21.49 -6.83 -8.38
C LEU A 48 -20.68 -7.01 -9.67
N ILE A 49 -19.86 -8.07 -9.77
CA ILE A 49 -19.11 -8.42 -10.99
C ILE A 49 -20.06 -8.68 -12.15
N ALA A 50 -21.13 -9.45 -11.92
CA ALA A 50 -22.12 -9.74 -12.94
C ALA A 50 -22.83 -8.47 -13.45
N LYS A 51 -23.11 -7.52 -12.53
CA LYS A 51 -23.78 -6.25 -12.85
C LYS A 51 -22.88 -5.27 -13.61
N ILE A 52 -21.61 -5.18 -13.23
CA ILE A 52 -20.64 -4.22 -13.81
C ILE A 52 -19.98 -4.78 -15.07
N GLY A 53 -19.83 -6.11 -15.18
CA GLY A 53 -19.15 -6.78 -16.29
C GLY A 53 -17.62 -6.78 -16.18
N GLU A 54 -17.06 -6.40 -15.02
CA GLU A 54 -15.62 -6.30 -14.82
C GLU A 54 -15.17 -7.15 -13.63
N LYS A 55 -13.98 -7.76 -13.75
CA LYS A 55 -13.39 -8.57 -12.67
C LYS A 55 -12.99 -7.68 -11.50
N ILE A 56 -13.61 -7.89 -10.35
CA ILE A 56 -13.32 -7.19 -9.09
C ILE A 56 -12.82 -8.22 -8.08
N THR A 57 -11.81 -7.87 -7.29
CA THR A 57 -11.23 -8.78 -6.29
C THR A 57 -10.91 -8.02 -5.01
N LEU A 58 -11.40 -8.50 -3.88
CA LEU A 58 -10.94 -8.09 -2.56
C LEU A 58 -9.64 -8.83 -2.26
N ARG A 59 -8.50 -8.18 -2.53
CA ARG A 59 -7.19 -8.83 -2.49
C ARG A 59 -6.53 -8.80 -1.13
N ARG A 60 -6.63 -7.68 -0.41
CA ARG A 60 -5.97 -7.46 0.88
C ARG A 60 -6.82 -6.57 1.76
N ALA A 61 -6.74 -6.82 3.06
CA ALA A 61 -7.29 -5.96 4.10
C ALA A 61 -6.24 -5.74 5.19
N LYS A 62 -6.23 -4.57 5.81
CA LYS A 62 -5.35 -4.25 6.91
C LYS A 62 -6.11 -3.43 7.95
N PHE A 63 -5.92 -3.76 9.22
CA PHE A 63 -6.52 -3.07 10.35
C PHE A 63 -5.44 -2.44 11.22
N PHE A 64 -5.63 -1.17 11.57
CA PHE A 64 -4.76 -0.44 12.50
C PHE A 64 -5.58 -0.10 13.76
N SER A 65 -5.25 -0.75 14.87
CA SER A 65 -5.85 -0.45 16.17
C SER A 65 -5.45 0.96 16.63
N LYS A 66 -6.36 1.66 17.33
CA LYS A 66 -6.03 2.93 18.03
C LYS A 66 -5.35 2.70 19.38
N LYS A 67 -5.21 1.47 19.82
CA LYS A 67 -4.43 1.17 21.02
C LYS A 67 -2.96 1.51 20.74
N GLU A 68 -2.29 2.17 21.67
CA GLU A 68 -0.86 2.48 21.55
C GLU A 68 -0.49 3.36 20.36
N GLY A 69 -1.16 4.52 20.20
CA GLY A 69 -0.80 5.50 19.18
C GLY A 69 -1.96 6.08 18.40
N ASN A 70 -1.64 7.00 17.51
CA ASN A 70 -2.58 7.70 16.65
C ASN A 70 -2.40 7.28 15.19
N ASN A 71 -3.51 7.01 14.52
CA ASN A 71 -3.52 6.68 13.10
C ASN A 71 -3.76 7.95 12.28
N PHE A 72 -2.92 8.17 11.28
CA PHE A 72 -3.03 9.23 10.28
C PHE A 72 -3.18 8.60 8.91
N SER A 73 -3.97 9.23 8.04
CA SER A 73 -4.21 8.71 6.71
C SER A 73 -4.22 9.81 5.66
N TYR A 74 -3.82 9.45 4.45
CA TYR A 74 -3.92 10.29 3.28
C TYR A 74 -4.54 9.52 2.13
N VAL A 75 -5.47 10.15 1.42
CA VAL A 75 -6.14 9.58 0.25
C VAL A 75 -5.75 10.40 -0.97
N HIS A 76 -5.04 9.78 -1.89
CA HIS A 76 -4.65 10.41 -3.16
C HIS A 76 -5.61 10.02 -4.28
N SER A 77 -5.93 10.98 -5.15
CA SER A 77 -6.94 10.83 -6.20
C SER A 77 -8.26 10.29 -5.64
N ALA A 78 -8.79 11.00 -4.65
CA ALA A 78 -10.04 10.64 -3.99
C ALA A 78 -11.20 10.59 -5.01
N ILE A 79 -11.98 9.53 -4.92
CA ILE A 79 -13.19 9.30 -5.73
C ILE A 79 -14.41 9.64 -4.88
N ASP A 80 -14.35 9.32 -3.59
CA ASP A 80 -15.34 9.64 -2.56
C ASP A 80 -14.61 9.77 -1.22
N LYS A 81 -15.33 10.13 -0.14
CA LYS A 81 -14.75 10.25 1.19
C LYS A 81 -14.08 8.92 1.61
N ASN A 82 -12.79 8.99 1.88
CA ASN A 82 -11.94 7.84 2.26
C ASN A 82 -11.83 6.73 1.21
N ILE A 83 -12.19 7.00 -0.04
CA ILE A 83 -12.01 6.09 -1.17
C ILE A 83 -11.16 6.78 -2.23
N GLY A 84 -10.08 6.16 -2.62
CA GLY A 84 -9.16 6.72 -3.61
C GLY A 84 -8.32 5.65 -4.28
N LYS A 85 -7.53 6.07 -5.26
CA LYS A 85 -6.64 5.16 -5.99
C LYS A 85 -5.45 4.73 -5.15
N ILE A 86 -4.95 5.62 -4.30
CA ILE A 86 -3.85 5.35 -3.36
C ILE A 86 -4.30 5.82 -1.98
N ILE A 87 -4.13 4.97 -0.99
CA ILE A 87 -4.39 5.29 0.41
C ILE A 87 -3.18 4.87 1.21
N SER A 88 -2.65 5.78 2.00
CA SER A 88 -1.63 5.49 3.00
C SER A 88 -2.21 5.64 4.40
N ILE A 89 -1.78 4.78 5.30
CA ILE A 89 -2.10 4.86 6.73
C ILE A 89 -0.79 4.69 7.50
N VAL A 90 -0.54 5.59 8.44
CA VAL A 90 0.59 5.51 9.35
C VAL A 90 0.11 5.58 10.79
N LYS A 91 0.66 4.72 11.62
CA LYS A 91 0.46 4.74 13.07
C LYS A 91 1.71 5.32 13.73
N LEU A 92 1.53 6.35 14.54
CA LEU A 92 2.61 6.98 15.28
C LEU A 92 2.28 6.98 16.78
N GLU A 93 3.30 6.73 17.59
CA GLU A 93 3.26 6.80 19.04
C GLU A 93 3.99 8.06 19.48
N SER A 94 3.33 8.91 20.24
CA SER A 94 3.91 10.11 20.82
C SER A 94 3.03 10.64 21.95
N SER A 95 3.64 11.28 22.93
CA SER A 95 2.99 12.06 23.99
C SER A 95 2.62 13.47 23.53
N GLU A 96 3.14 13.93 22.39
CA GLU A 96 2.92 15.27 21.86
C GLU A 96 1.83 15.30 20.80
N ASN A 97 1.37 16.50 20.44
CA ASN A 97 0.44 16.69 19.32
C ASN A 97 1.17 16.55 17.99
N ILE A 98 1.10 15.38 17.39
CA ILE A 98 1.77 15.04 16.15
C ILE A 98 0.83 15.03 14.93
N LYS A 99 -0.34 15.68 15.02
CA LYS A 99 -1.37 15.64 13.96
C LYS A 99 -0.83 16.14 12.62
N GLU A 100 -0.12 17.25 12.61
CA GLU A 100 0.43 17.83 11.38
C GLU A 100 1.52 16.94 10.78
N ILE A 101 2.43 16.45 11.61
CA ILE A 101 3.51 15.55 11.21
C ILE A 101 2.93 14.24 10.68
N GLY A 102 1.97 13.64 11.36
CA GLY A 102 1.34 12.39 10.95
C GLY A 102 0.64 12.50 9.59
N ASN A 103 -0.07 13.61 9.35
CA ASN A 103 -0.71 13.84 8.05
C ASN A 103 0.31 14.05 6.92
N LYS A 104 1.38 14.84 7.17
CA LYS A 104 2.47 15.04 6.20
C LYS A 104 3.19 13.73 5.89
N LEU A 105 3.45 12.91 6.90
CA LEU A 105 4.09 11.61 6.73
C LEU A 105 3.21 10.65 5.92
N ALA A 106 1.90 10.60 6.19
CA ALA A 106 0.98 9.79 5.40
C ALA A 106 0.97 10.24 3.91
N MET A 107 0.99 11.54 3.66
CA MET A 107 1.08 12.09 2.30
C MET A 107 2.43 11.72 1.64
N HIS A 108 3.54 11.84 2.37
CA HIS A 108 4.86 11.46 1.89
C HIS A 108 4.93 9.97 1.52
N ILE A 109 4.39 9.08 2.37
CA ILE A 109 4.32 7.64 2.10
C ILE A 109 3.53 7.36 0.81
N ALA A 110 2.41 8.05 0.59
CA ALA A 110 1.64 7.89 -0.64
C ALA A 110 2.39 8.34 -1.90
N ALA A 111 3.25 9.36 -1.78
CA ALA A 111 4.04 9.91 -2.89
C ALA A 111 5.30 9.09 -3.17
N SER A 112 6.05 8.72 -2.13
CA SER A 112 7.32 8.00 -2.27
C SER A 112 7.16 6.49 -2.44
N ASN A 113 6.03 5.92 -1.97
CA ASN A 113 5.74 4.48 -2.03
C ASN A 113 6.91 3.61 -1.52
N PRO A 114 7.42 3.83 -0.30
CA PRO A 114 8.58 3.12 0.19
C PRO A 114 8.30 1.62 0.31
N LEU A 115 9.30 0.80 0.03
CA LEU A 115 9.21 -0.66 0.11
C LEU A 115 9.30 -1.18 1.56
N SER A 116 9.97 -0.41 2.43
CA SER A 116 10.07 -0.72 3.86
C SER A 116 10.18 0.56 4.69
N ILE A 117 10.03 0.41 6.01
CA ILE A 117 10.22 1.52 6.95
C ILE A 117 11.72 1.81 7.11
N ASP A 118 12.51 0.79 7.32
CA ASP A 118 13.96 0.90 7.57
C ASP A 118 14.70 0.02 6.57
N LYS A 119 15.98 0.32 6.36
CA LYS A 119 16.90 -0.46 5.52
C LYS A 119 16.99 -1.93 5.94
N LYS A 120 16.98 -2.21 7.23
CA LYS A 120 17.03 -3.59 7.77
C LYS A 120 15.78 -4.42 7.44
N ASP A 121 14.66 -3.75 7.18
CA ASP A 121 13.37 -4.38 6.86
C ASP A 121 13.19 -4.59 5.36
N LEU A 122 14.12 -4.06 4.54
CA LEU A 122 14.07 -4.22 3.09
C LEU A 122 14.47 -5.66 2.71
N ASN A 123 13.64 -6.32 1.90
CA ASN A 123 13.89 -7.70 1.49
C ASN A 123 15.22 -7.81 0.72
N LYS A 124 16.10 -8.67 1.23
CA LYS A 124 17.42 -8.91 0.64
C LYS A 124 17.35 -9.32 -0.84
N GLU A 125 16.37 -10.13 -1.22
CA GLU A 125 16.19 -10.55 -2.62
C GLU A 125 15.92 -9.37 -3.55
N ILE A 126 15.27 -8.31 -3.08
CA ILE A 126 15.05 -7.08 -3.86
C ILE A 126 16.37 -6.34 -4.06
N ILE A 127 17.17 -6.25 -2.99
CA ILE A 127 18.49 -5.60 -3.05
C ILE A 127 19.41 -6.36 -4.00
N ASP A 128 19.47 -7.70 -3.88
CA ASP A 128 20.34 -8.55 -4.69
C ASP A 128 19.95 -8.45 -6.19
N LYS A 129 18.66 -8.53 -6.51
CA LYS A 129 18.16 -8.36 -7.89
C LYS A 129 18.50 -7.00 -8.48
N GLU A 130 18.32 -5.93 -7.71
CA GLU A 130 18.67 -4.58 -8.17
C GLU A 130 20.17 -4.43 -8.38
N LEU A 131 20.99 -5.02 -7.50
CA LEU A 131 22.44 -5.02 -7.66
C LEU A 131 22.86 -5.74 -8.94
N ASP A 132 22.25 -6.87 -9.26
CA ASP A 132 22.51 -7.62 -10.50
C ASP A 132 22.14 -6.79 -11.74
N ILE A 133 21.00 -6.10 -11.72
CA ILE A 133 20.59 -5.19 -12.80
C ILE A 133 21.61 -4.07 -12.97
N ILE A 134 21.99 -3.40 -11.89
CA ILE A 134 22.98 -2.31 -11.89
C ILE A 134 24.31 -2.79 -12.48
N LYS A 135 24.80 -3.97 -12.07
CA LYS A 135 26.06 -4.54 -12.58
C LYS A 135 25.98 -4.86 -14.07
N ALA A 136 24.88 -5.45 -14.53
CA ALA A 136 24.64 -5.75 -15.95
C ALA A 136 24.61 -4.46 -16.80
N GLU A 137 23.93 -3.41 -16.35
CA GLU A 137 23.91 -2.10 -17.03
C GLU A 137 25.31 -1.50 -17.16
N LEU A 138 26.09 -1.55 -16.08
CA LEU A 138 27.46 -0.99 -16.08
C LEU A 138 28.40 -1.75 -17.00
N LEU A 139 28.28 -3.09 -17.06
CA LEU A 139 29.03 -3.95 -18.01
C LEU A 139 28.67 -3.59 -19.46
N ASN A 140 27.37 -3.50 -19.77
CA ASN A 140 26.88 -3.16 -21.10
C ASN A 140 27.29 -1.73 -21.54
N SER A 141 27.50 -0.84 -20.57
CA SER A 141 28.00 0.52 -20.84
C SER A 141 29.51 0.62 -21.04
N GLY A 142 30.24 -0.51 -21.06
CA GLY A 142 31.69 -0.56 -21.30
C GLY A 142 32.54 -0.05 -20.14
N LYS A 143 32.00 -0.02 -18.91
CA LYS A 143 32.78 0.38 -17.73
C LYS A 143 33.80 -0.72 -17.37
N LYS A 144 34.98 -0.28 -16.90
CA LYS A 144 36.02 -1.21 -16.45
C LYS A 144 35.57 -1.99 -15.20
N PRO A 145 35.87 -3.27 -15.07
CA PRO A 145 35.45 -4.11 -13.94
C PRO A 145 35.72 -3.49 -12.55
N GLU A 146 36.90 -2.88 -12.39
CA GLU A 146 37.32 -2.23 -11.13
C GLU A 146 36.41 -1.05 -10.75
N MET A 147 35.82 -0.36 -11.75
CA MET A 147 34.89 0.75 -11.52
C MET A 147 33.47 0.27 -11.25
N ILE A 148 33.10 -0.89 -11.80
CA ILE A 148 31.74 -1.45 -11.68
C ILE A 148 31.40 -1.66 -10.21
N GLU A 149 32.28 -2.28 -9.43
CA GLU A 149 32.02 -2.57 -8.01
C GLU A 149 31.78 -1.28 -7.21
N LYS A 150 32.63 -0.28 -7.40
CA LYS A 150 32.51 1.02 -6.70
C LYS A 150 31.25 1.79 -7.10
N ILE A 151 30.92 1.81 -8.41
CA ILE A 151 29.74 2.52 -8.90
C ILE A 151 28.46 1.77 -8.46
N SER A 152 28.45 0.44 -8.54
CA SER A 152 27.29 -0.37 -8.13
C SER A 152 26.99 -0.22 -6.64
N GLN A 153 28.01 -0.14 -5.78
CA GLN A 153 27.81 0.13 -4.36
C GLN A 153 27.17 1.50 -4.09
N GLY A 154 27.58 2.53 -4.82
CA GLY A 154 26.94 3.86 -4.74
C GLY A 154 25.49 3.85 -5.18
N LYS A 155 25.20 3.19 -6.33
CA LYS A 155 23.85 3.08 -6.88
C LYS A 155 22.93 2.28 -5.98
N ILE A 156 23.39 1.15 -5.42
CA ILE A 156 22.55 0.32 -4.52
C ILE A 156 22.26 1.04 -3.20
N ASN A 157 23.22 1.79 -2.66
CA ASN A 157 22.99 2.60 -1.47
C ASN A 157 21.92 3.68 -1.73
N LYS A 158 21.97 4.31 -2.89
CA LYS A 158 20.94 5.26 -3.32
C LYS A 158 19.58 4.58 -3.48
N PHE A 159 19.53 3.43 -4.15
CA PHE A 159 18.29 2.65 -4.29
C PHE A 159 17.67 2.33 -2.93
N ILE A 160 18.48 1.88 -1.96
CA ILE A 160 18.01 1.61 -0.60
C ILE A 160 17.45 2.88 0.05
N SER A 161 18.17 4.00 -0.04
CA SER A 161 17.71 5.28 0.51
C SER A 161 16.42 5.76 -0.12
N ASP A 162 16.29 5.66 -1.45
CA ASP A 162 15.11 6.11 -2.19
C ASP A 162 13.86 5.22 -1.93
N ASN A 163 14.07 3.97 -1.45
CA ASN A 163 13.01 2.97 -1.24
C ASN A 163 12.75 2.65 0.24
N THR A 164 13.35 3.38 1.17
CA THR A 164 13.07 3.26 2.61
C THR A 164 12.49 4.56 3.15
N LEU A 165 11.57 4.47 4.12
CA LEU A 165 10.93 5.64 4.71
C LEU A 165 11.88 6.40 5.65
N LEU A 166 12.68 5.65 6.42
CA LEU A 166 13.70 6.14 7.33
C LEU A 166 15.07 5.83 6.73
N ASN A 167 15.82 6.85 6.32
CA ASN A 167 17.14 6.75 5.71
C ASN A 167 18.16 7.66 6.39
#